data_fcb7dd0fd08bd2c571c63175df55d55c
#
_entry.id   fcb7dd0fd08bd2c571c63175df55d55c
#
_cell.length_a   1.000
_cell.length_b   1.000
_cell.length_c   1.000
_cell.angle_alpha   90.00
_cell.angle_beta   90.00
_cell.angle_gamma   90.00
#
_symmetry.space_group_name_H-M   'P 1'
#
loop_
_entity.id
_entity.type
_entity.pdbx_description
1 polymer ?
#
loop_
_entity_poly.entity_id
_entity_poly.type
_entity_poly.pdbx_seq_one_letter_code
_entity_poly.pdbx_strand_id
1 'polypeptide(L)'
;MKIWQRKKTQTESRYYFCGIMIYSRRRVGWFRETTILGIRFKKNLKTKKIIKTEQRISKRAKIYDASGDEKVILCFDCLSNPYAESIDAWSLFQYLKKMGKPVFYVILKKNALYDKLLKKGQLDGIIGIDEEEDLILHHEDLISKTNMVFCSFGYAKSDLFSKMNTLKYIFIEHGVMLLKIPAVKMYCDKEKGLFDYLLTPTKLTLSMYNQYNIMQGSRICAGLPRWDNLSTRFPQKTKSIFLFFTWRYSFSHKLSTNHPYFTYLQQFVDRLNRMLESKTDIKVTMGVHHMFYNVSRKDKPVFKGVELVDTAGISEMIKRADLFITDYSSVCFDFMYCDIPVIFYRHDADITYPDQRDNDAMSSAKESDVNLYNIFYDMESTLLQVKYYIEHNFELEEEKKGVNKNIFWEKEKNCQNLINIIENENFV
;
A
#
# COMPACT_ATOMS: atom_id res chain seq x y z
N MET A 1 25.26 -27.00 -17.58
CA MET A 1 23.97 -26.34 -17.88
C MET A 1 22.85 -27.32 -17.53
N LYS A 2 21.87 -26.94 -16.66
CA LYS A 2 20.76 -27.85 -16.31
C LYS A 2 19.83 -27.97 -17.52
N ILE A 3 19.67 -29.16 -18.06
CA ILE A 3 18.81 -29.44 -19.22
C ILE A 3 17.36 -29.12 -18.91
N TRP A 4 16.91 -29.41 -17.68
CA TRP A 4 15.59 -29.08 -17.18
C TRP A 4 15.65 -28.13 -15.99
N GLN A 5 14.81 -27.09 -16.00
CA GLN A 5 14.66 -26.17 -14.86
C GLN A 5 13.18 -25.92 -14.59
N ARG A 6 12.82 -25.91 -13.31
CA ARG A 6 11.50 -25.47 -12.84
C ARG A 6 11.67 -24.22 -11.98
N LYS A 7 10.97 -23.16 -12.32
CA LYS A 7 10.82 -21.96 -11.49
C LYS A 7 9.38 -21.94 -10.99
N LYS A 8 9.18 -21.82 -9.68
CA LYS A 8 7.85 -21.76 -9.05
C LYS A 8 7.76 -20.55 -8.13
N THR A 9 6.71 -19.75 -8.31
CA THR A 9 6.26 -18.71 -7.37
C THR A 9 4.95 -19.15 -6.73
N GLN A 10 4.36 -18.38 -5.84
CA GLN A 10 3.04 -18.67 -5.25
C GLN A 10 1.93 -18.75 -6.32
N THR A 11 2.01 -17.93 -7.35
CA THR A 11 0.97 -17.78 -8.38
C THR A 11 1.33 -18.40 -9.72
N GLU A 12 2.60 -18.74 -9.98
CA GLU A 12 3.06 -19.22 -11.28
C GLU A 12 4.07 -20.36 -11.15
N SER A 13 4.01 -21.28 -12.10
CA SER A 13 5.03 -22.32 -12.33
C SER A 13 5.50 -22.24 -13.77
N ARG A 14 6.82 -22.15 -13.97
CA ARG A 14 7.47 -22.13 -15.30
C ARG A 14 8.43 -23.29 -15.43
N TYR A 15 8.46 -23.91 -16.58
CA TYR A 15 9.33 -25.03 -16.91
C TYR A 15 10.15 -24.66 -18.15
N TYR A 16 11.43 -24.92 -18.08
CA TYR A 16 12.40 -24.60 -19.13
C TYR A 16 13.12 -25.86 -19.55
N PHE A 17 13.38 -25.97 -20.84
CA PHE A 17 14.24 -26.97 -21.45
C PHE A 17 15.34 -26.25 -22.21
N CYS A 18 16.60 -26.58 -21.92
CA CYS A 18 17.78 -25.89 -22.50
C CYS A 18 17.69 -24.35 -22.47
N GLY A 19 17.11 -23.78 -21.39
CA GLY A 19 16.92 -22.33 -21.25
C GLY A 19 15.68 -21.75 -21.93
N ILE A 20 14.98 -22.52 -22.76
CA ILE A 20 13.75 -22.09 -23.44
C ILE A 20 12.55 -22.43 -22.57
N MET A 21 11.65 -21.47 -22.34
CA MET A 21 10.40 -21.72 -21.60
C MET A 21 9.44 -22.53 -22.47
N ILE A 22 9.19 -23.78 -22.11
CA ILE A 22 8.30 -24.67 -22.84
C ILE A 22 6.89 -24.73 -22.25
N TYR A 23 6.76 -24.42 -20.94
CA TYR A 23 5.49 -24.47 -20.24
C TYR A 23 5.46 -23.44 -19.12
N SER A 24 4.37 -22.71 -19.01
CA SER A 24 4.06 -21.92 -17.82
C SER A 24 2.58 -22.07 -17.43
N ARG A 25 2.29 -21.93 -16.15
CA ARG A 25 0.94 -21.96 -15.62
C ARG A 25 0.84 -20.94 -14.48
N ARG A 26 -0.09 -19.99 -14.62
CA ARG A 26 -0.37 -18.99 -13.59
C ARG A 26 -1.86 -18.87 -13.36
N ARG A 27 -2.26 -18.48 -12.13
CA ARG A 27 -3.62 -18.07 -11.83
C ARG A 27 -3.70 -16.54 -11.91
N VAL A 28 -4.69 -16.01 -12.61
CA VAL A 28 -4.98 -14.60 -12.73
C VAL A 28 -6.46 -14.43 -12.38
N GLY A 29 -6.76 -14.05 -11.15
CA GLY A 29 -8.13 -14.04 -10.63
C GLY A 29 -8.81 -15.41 -10.85
N TRP A 30 -9.97 -15.40 -11.47
CA TRP A 30 -10.76 -16.61 -11.80
C TRP A 30 -10.25 -17.42 -12.99
N PHE A 31 -9.14 -17.05 -13.58
CA PHE A 31 -8.61 -17.72 -14.73
C PHE A 31 -7.30 -18.43 -14.43
N ARG A 32 -7.14 -19.57 -15.06
CA ARG A 32 -5.85 -20.25 -15.16
C ARG A 32 -5.31 -20.02 -16.56
N GLU A 33 -4.21 -19.30 -16.66
CA GLU A 33 -3.47 -19.16 -17.90
C GLU A 33 -2.39 -20.23 -17.96
N THR A 34 -2.32 -20.92 -19.08
CA THR A 34 -1.31 -21.93 -19.38
C THR A 34 -0.67 -21.58 -20.72
N THR A 35 0.64 -21.46 -20.76
CA THR A 35 1.39 -21.24 -22.02
C THR A 35 2.21 -22.48 -22.30
N ILE A 36 2.07 -23.02 -23.49
CA ILE A 36 2.81 -24.20 -23.98
C ILE A 36 3.46 -23.79 -25.30
N LEU A 37 4.80 -23.82 -25.37
CA LEU A 37 5.58 -23.45 -26.56
C LEU A 37 5.12 -22.12 -27.18
N GLY A 38 4.86 -21.10 -26.34
CA GLY A 38 4.41 -19.79 -26.77
C GLY A 38 2.90 -19.64 -27.00
N ILE A 39 2.14 -20.73 -27.10
CA ILE A 39 0.68 -20.68 -27.28
C ILE A 39 0.01 -20.54 -25.92
N ARG A 40 -0.87 -19.54 -25.76
CA ARG A 40 -1.57 -19.23 -24.50
C ARG A 40 -2.97 -19.79 -24.50
N PHE A 41 -3.29 -20.55 -23.44
CA PHE A 41 -4.62 -21.08 -23.15
C PHE A 41 -5.16 -20.41 -21.88
N LYS A 42 -6.43 -20.02 -21.87
CA LYS A 42 -7.11 -19.45 -20.72
C LYS A 42 -8.28 -20.34 -20.31
N LYS A 43 -8.28 -20.82 -19.05
CA LYS A 43 -9.36 -21.64 -18.48
C LYS A 43 -10.03 -20.89 -17.35
N ASN A 44 -11.36 -20.74 -17.40
CA ASN A 44 -12.14 -20.24 -16.28
C ASN A 44 -12.16 -21.27 -15.15
N LEU A 45 -11.91 -20.82 -13.92
CA LEU A 45 -11.89 -21.65 -12.71
C LEU A 45 -13.19 -21.56 -11.91
N LYS A 46 -14.11 -20.67 -12.28
CA LYS A 46 -15.40 -20.53 -11.59
C LYS A 46 -16.19 -21.84 -11.66
N THR A 47 -16.71 -22.25 -10.53
CA THR A 47 -17.61 -23.39 -10.47
C THR A 47 -18.99 -23.01 -11.05
N LYS A 48 -19.79 -24.02 -11.45
CA LYS A 48 -21.18 -23.79 -11.89
C LYS A 48 -22.02 -23.07 -10.81
N LYS A 49 -21.73 -23.36 -9.53
CA LYS A 49 -22.41 -22.73 -8.39
C LYS A 49 -22.10 -21.23 -8.34
N ILE A 50 -20.84 -20.84 -8.44
CA ILE A 50 -20.42 -19.43 -8.45
C ILE A 50 -21.05 -18.68 -9.62
N ILE A 51 -20.98 -19.21 -10.83
CA ILE A 51 -21.58 -18.59 -12.03
C ILE A 51 -23.08 -18.34 -11.85
N LYS A 52 -23.82 -19.34 -11.34
CA LYS A 52 -25.26 -19.17 -11.08
C LYS A 52 -25.54 -18.12 -10.00
N THR A 53 -24.71 -18.08 -8.94
CA THR A 53 -24.86 -17.08 -7.87
C THR A 53 -24.57 -15.67 -8.40
N GLU A 54 -23.52 -15.48 -9.18
CA GLU A 54 -23.23 -14.18 -9.83
C GLU A 54 -24.38 -13.70 -10.72
N GLN A 55 -25.02 -14.61 -11.48
CA GLN A 55 -26.18 -14.28 -12.29
C GLN A 55 -27.38 -13.83 -11.44
N ARG A 56 -27.62 -14.48 -10.29
CA ARG A 56 -28.68 -14.08 -9.35
C ARG A 56 -28.39 -12.71 -8.74
N ILE A 57 -27.15 -12.50 -8.27
CA ILE A 57 -26.70 -11.21 -7.70
C ILE A 57 -26.91 -10.10 -8.72
N SER A 58 -26.43 -10.27 -9.95
CA SER A 58 -26.56 -9.27 -11.01
C SER A 58 -28.02 -8.96 -11.36
N LYS A 59 -28.92 -9.96 -11.33
CA LYS A 59 -30.36 -9.76 -11.53
C LYS A 59 -30.99 -8.97 -10.35
N ARG A 60 -30.66 -9.34 -9.11
CA ARG A 60 -31.15 -8.65 -7.90
C ARG A 60 -30.63 -7.22 -7.81
N ALA A 61 -29.38 -6.97 -8.13
CA ALA A 61 -28.81 -5.63 -8.15
C ALA A 61 -29.62 -4.66 -9.04
N LYS A 62 -30.05 -5.11 -10.22
CA LYS A 62 -30.93 -4.32 -11.10
C LYS A 62 -32.28 -3.98 -10.45
N ILE A 63 -32.82 -4.88 -9.64
CA ILE A 63 -34.08 -4.66 -8.90
C ILE A 63 -33.85 -3.61 -7.80
N TYR A 64 -32.79 -3.75 -7.02
CA TYR A 64 -32.42 -2.79 -5.97
C TYR A 64 -32.08 -1.41 -6.55
N ASP A 65 -31.46 -1.35 -7.72
CA ASP A 65 -31.19 -0.07 -8.40
C ASP A 65 -32.50 0.69 -8.74
N ALA A 66 -33.56 -0.06 -9.04
CA ALA A 66 -34.88 0.50 -9.40
C ALA A 66 -35.79 0.79 -8.18
N SER A 67 -35.57 0.13 -7.05
CA SER A 67 -36.48 0.21 -5.87
C SER A 67 -36.23 1.43 -4.99
N GLY A 68 -35.07 2.10 -5.09
CA GLY A 68 -34.69 3.20 -4.20
C GLY A 68 -34.33 2.74 -2.77
N ASP A 69 -34.19 1.42 -2.55
CA ASP A 69 -33.79 0.88 -1.25
C ASP A 69 -32.40 1.34 -0.81
N GLU A 70 -32.15 1.25 0.49
CA GLU A 70 -30.87 1.65 1.09
C GLU A 70 -29.71 0.86 0.48
N LYS A 71 -28.74 1.60 -0.06
CA LYS A 71 -27.56 1.04 -0.71
C LYS A 71 -26.46 0.74 0.32
N VAL A 72 -25.66 -0.26 0.02
CA VAL A 72 -24.58 -0.73 0.89
C VAL A 72 -23.21 -0.32 0.36
N ILE A 73 -22.32 0.01 1.28
CA ILE A 73 -20.91 0.32 1.02
C ILE A 73 -20.04 -0.85 1.49
N LEU A 74 -19.10 -1.30 0.66
CA LEU A 74 -18.09 -2.29 1.05
C LEU A 74 -16.71 -1.64 1.09
N CYS A 75 -16.00 -1.86 2.20
CA CYS A 75 -14.58 -1.53 2.33
C CYS A 75 -13.78 -2.83 2.37
N PHE A 76 -12.84 -3.01 1.45
CA PHE A 76 -12.03 -4.21 1.36
C PHE A 76 -10.67 -4.03 2.01
N ASP A 77 -10.33 -4.95 2.90
CA ASP A 77 -8.95 -5.18 3.33
C ASP A 77 -8.10 -5.83 2.23
N CYS A 78 -6.84 -6.08 2.49
CA CYS A 78 -5.96 -6.80 1.60
C CYS A 78 -6.32 -8.29 1.55
N LEU A 79 -7.21 -8.69 0.63
CA LEU A 79 -7.61 -10.10 0.49
C LEU A 79 -6.55 -10.98 -0.19
N SER A 80 -5.53 -10.40 -0.83
CA SER A 80 -4.42 -11.16 -1.46
C SER A 80 -3.29 -11.50 -0.50
N ASN A 81 -3.15 -10.75 0.59
CA ASN A 81 -2.08 -10.93 1.56
C ASN A 81 -2.61 -10.79 2.99
N PRO A 82 -2.73 -11.89 3.74
CA PRO A 82 -3.26 -11.86 5.10
C PRO A 82 -2.35 -11.17 6.12
N TYR A 83 -1.12 -10.83 5.73
CA TYR A 83 -0.15 -10.11 6.56
C TYR A 83 -0.11 -8.60 6.29
N ALA A 84 -0.90 -8.12 5.35
CA ALA A 84 -1.05 -6.70 5.05
C ALA A 84 -2.42 -6.21 5.53
N GLU A 85 -2.44 -5.05 6.18
CA GLU A 85 -3.67 -4.40 6.63
C GLU A 85 -3.96 -3.20 5.73
N SER A 86 -5.21 -3.02 5.38
CA SER A 86 -5.67 -1.83 4.66
C SER A 86 -6.08 -0.75 5.66
N ILE A 87 -5.10 -0.01 6.16
CA ILE A 87 -5.34 1.03 7.17
C ILE A 87 -6.30 2.11 6.64
N ASP A 88 -6.23 2.44 5.35
CA ASP A 88 -7.11 3.44 4.73
C ASP A 88 -8.54 2.93 4.62
N ALA A 89 -8.76 1.71 4.14
CA ALA A 89 -10.09 1.12 4.07
C ALA A 89 -10.69 0.92 5.47
N TRP A 90 -9.87 0.57 6.48
CA TRP A 90 -10.29 0.48 7.87
C TRP A 90 -10.70 1.84 8.44
N SER A 91 -9.90 2.88 8.24
CA SER A 91 -10.20 4.23 8.71
C SER A 91 -11.49 4.77 8.09
N LEU A 92 -11.66 4.55 6.78
CA LEU A 92 -12.88 4.95 6.07
C LEU A 92 -14.11 4.17 6.57
N PHE A 93 -13.99 2.86 6.77
CA PHE A 93 -15.06 2.04 7.37
C PHE A 93 -15.48 2.57 8.72
N GLN A 94 -14.53 2.86 9.61
CA GLN A 94 -14.84 3.40 10.94
C GLN A 94 -15.55 4.76 10.87
N TYR A 95 -15.10 5.64 9.96
CA TYR A 95 -15.74 6.94 9.74
C TYR A 95 -17.18 6.76 9.23
N LEU A 96 -17.41 5.98 8.19
CA LEU A 96 -18.73 5.75 7.61
C LEU A 96 -19.70 5.10 8.62
N LYS A 97 -19.20 4.15 9.39
CA LYS A 97 -19.98 3.51 10.46
C LYS A 97 -20.40 4.51 11.54
N LYS A 98 -19.50 5.40 11.97
CA LYS A 98 -19.81 6.48 12.91
C LYS A 98 -20.87 7.44 12.36
N MET A 99 -20.91 7.65 11.04
CA MET A 99 -21.92 8.44 10.35
C MET A 99 -23.25 7.69 10.15
N GLY A 100 -23.40 6.46 10.64
CA GLY A 100 -24.60 5.64 10.50
C GLY A 100 -24.85 5.13 9.07
N LYS A 101 -23.85 5.16 8.19
CA LYS A 101 -23.98 4.64 6.81
C LYS A 101 -23.98 3.08 6.84
N PRO A 102 -24.73 2.42 5.95
CA PRO A 102 -24.77 0.97 5.81
C PRO A 102 -23.47 0.45 5.19
N VAL A 103 -22.43 0.33 5.99
CA VAL A 103 -21.08 -0.04 5.56
C VAL A 103 -20.61 -1.33 6.21
N PHE A 104 -19.91 -2.15 5.42
CA PHE A 104 -19.29 -3.40 5.87
C PHE A 104 -17.82 -3.46 5.48
N TYR A 105 -17.01 -4.03 6.37
CA TYR A 105 -15.59 -4.25 6.16
C TYR A 105 -15.32 -5.72 5.88
N VAL A 106 -14.77 -6.02 4.71
CA VAL A 106 -14.49 -7.39 4.26
C VAL A 106 -13.02 -7.72 4.50
N ILE A 107 -12.76 -8.76 5.26
CA ILE A 107 -11.42 -9.14 5.71
C ILE A 107 -11.24 -10.65 5.70
N LEU A 108 -10.01 -11.12 5.45
CA LEU A 108 -9.67 -12.54 5.59
C LEU A 108 -9.64 -12.94 7.07
N LYS A 109 -10.29 -14.05 7.45
CA LYS A 109 -10.26 -14.59 8.82
C LYS A 109 -8.86 -14.90 9.33
N LYS A 110 -7.90 -15.17 8.45
CA LYS A 110 -6.48 -15.40 8.77
C LYS A 110 -5.66 -14.11 8.95
N ASN A 111 -6.30 -12.93 8.86
CA ASN A 111 -5.66 -11.64 9.12
C ASN A 111 -5.60 -11.37 10.63
N ALA A 112 -4.49 -10.82 11.12
CA ALA A 112 -4.28 -10.52 12.54
C ALA A 112 -5.29 -9.50 13.10
N LEU A 113 -5.74 -8.55 12.26
CA LEU A 113 -6.79 -7.60 12.65
C LEU A 113 -8.11 -8.33 12.93
N TYR A 114 -8.49 -9.31 12.11
CA TYR A 114 -9.71 -10.10 12.34
C TYR A 114 -9.66 -10.83 13.68
N ASP A 115 -8.55 -11.50 13.99
CA ASP A 115 -8.37 -12.19 15.28
C ASP A 115 -8.45 -11.22 16.47
N LYS A 116 -7.87 -10.03 16.32
CA LYS A 116 -7.95 -8.96 17.36
C LYS A 116 -9.38 -8.48 17.57
N LEU A 117 -10.14 -8.26 16.49
CA LEU A 117 -11.55 -7.84 16.56
C LEU A 117 -12.44 -8.93 17.16
N LEU A 118 -12.22 -10.19 16.76
CA LEU A 118 -12.94 -11.36 17.29
C LEU A 118 -12.74 -11.49 18.82
N LYS A 119 -11.49 -11.40 19.29
CA LYS A 119 -11.17 -11.46 20.74
C LYS A 119 -11.81 -10.33 21.54
N LYS A 120 -12.07 -9.17 20.91
CA LYS A 120 -12.71 -8.01 21.56
C LYS A 120 -14.24 -8.01 21.41
N GLY A 121 -14.82 -8.97 20.69
CA GLY A 121 -16.25 -8.96 20.37
C GLY A 121 -16.68 -7.82 19.44
N GLN A 122 -15.78 -7.25 18.66
CA GLN A 122 -15.98 -6.06 17.82
C GLN A 122 -16.19 -6.46 16.35
N LEU A 123 -17.13 -7.37 16.06
CA LEU A 123 -17.41 -7.87 14.72
C LEU A 123 -18.61 -7.20 14.03
N ASP A 124 -19.23 -6.19 14.65
CA ASP A 124 -20.34 -5.48 14.04
C ASP A 124 -19.92 -4.76 12.75
N GLY A 125 -20.57 -5.10 11.63
CA GLY A 125 -20.21 -4.63 10.29
C GLY A 125 -18.95 -5.28 9.69
N ILE A 126 -18.39 -6.34 10.31
CA ILE A 126 -17.20 -7.05 9.84
C ILE A 126 -17.61 -8.37 9.18
N ILE A 127 -17.15 -8.60 7.95
CA ILE A 127 -17.35 -9.82 7.18
C ILE A 127 -16.04 -10.56 7.08
N GLY A 128 -15.88 -11.60 7.91
CA GLY A 128 -14.73 -12.51 7.84
C GLY A 128 -14.94 -13.57 6.76
N ILE A 129 -14.02 -13.67 5.81
CA ILE A 129 -14.03 -14.68 4.75
C ILE A 129 -12.75 -15.53 4.78
N ASP A 130 -12.83 -16.78 4.39
CA ASP A 130 -11.66 -17.65 4.23
C ASP A 130 -11.01 -17.46 2.86
N GLU A 131 -11.86 -17.33 1.82
CA GLU A 131 -11.47 -17.07 0.42
C GLU A 131 -12.46 -16.06 -0.20
N GLU A 132 -12.06 -15.42 -1.31
CA GLU A 132 -12.89 -14.43 -2.03
C GLU A 132 -14.25 -15.01 -2.47
N GLU A 133 -14.28 -16.33 -2.78
CA GLU A 133 -15.48 -17.06 -3.15
C GLU A 133 -16.57 -17.04 -2.08
N ASP A 134 -16.19 -17.01 -0.81
CA ASP A 134 -17.13 -17.03 0.31
C ASP A 134 -18.01 -15.78 0.31
N LEU A 135 -17.46 -14.63 -0.07
CA LEU A 135 -18.23 -13.40 -0.19
C LEU A 135 -19.40 -13.59 -1.18
N ILE A 136 -19.12 -14.19 -2.35
CA ILE A 136 -20.13 -14.41 -3.38
C ILE A 136 -21.15 -15.46 -2.95
N LEU A 137 -20.70 -16.54 -2.29
CA LEU A 137 -21.53 -17.69 -1.97
C LEU A 137 -22.40 -17.50 -0.73
N HIS A 138 -21.98 -16.68 0.21
CA HIS A 138 -22.61 -16.55 1.52
C HIS A 138 -23.18 -15.15 1.81
N HIS A 139 -22.89 -14.13 0.96
CA HIS A 139 -23.34 -12.75 1.17
C HIS A 139 -24.04 -12.17 -0.06
N GLU A 140 -24.85 -13.01 -0.75
CA GLU A 140 -25.53 -12.68 -2.01
C GLU A 140 -26.41 -11.41 -1.89
N ASP A 141 -27.20 -11.28 -0.81
CA ASP A 141 -28.09 -10.14 -0.59
C ASP A 141 -27.32 -8.85 -0.38
N LEU A 142 -26.24 -8.91 0.43
CA LEU A 142 -25.39 -7.78 0.70
C LEU A 142 -24.74 -7.25 -0.59
N ILE A 143 -24.14 -8.14 -1.38
CA ILE A 143 -23.51 -7.76 -2.65
C ILE A 143 -24.54 -7.18 -3.61
N SER A 144 -25.76 -7.75 -3.66
CA SER A 144 -26.82 -7.24 -4.54
C SER A 144 -27.24 -5.80 -4.24
N LYS A 145 -27.10 -5.37 -2.99
CA LYS A 145 -27.39 -4.00 -2.52
C LYS A 145 -26.19 -3.07 -2.60
N THR A 146 -25.01 -3.58 -2.94
CA THR A 146 -23.78 -2.77 -2.96
C THR A 146 -23.78 -1.81 -4.13
N ASN A 147 -23.59 -0.51 -3.84
CA ASN A 147 -23.44 0.53 -4.86
C ASN A 147 -22.05 1.19 -4.83
N MET A 148 -21.26 0.94 -3.79
CA MET A 148 -19.95 1.54 -3.65
C MET A 148 -18.95 0.53 -3.01
N VAL A 149 -17.77 0.44 -3.60
CA VAL A 149 -16.68 -0.40 -3.11
C VAL A 149 -15.43 0.43 -2.98
N PHE A 150 -14.81 0.40 -1.81
CA PHE A 150 -13.49 0.98 -1.57
C PHE A 150 -12.46 -0.12 -1.38
N CYS A 151 -11.34 -0.03 -2.10
CA CYS A 151 -10.23 -0.96 -1.96
C CYS A 151 -8.89 -0.24 -1.96
N SER A 152 -7.96 -0.68 -1.12
CA SER A 152 -6.59 -0.13 -1.02
C SER A 152 -5.56 -0.96 -1.75
N PHE A 153 -5.87 -2.21 -2.07
CA PHE A 153 -4.99 -3.11 -2.80
C PHE A 153 -5.64 -3.49 -4.11
N GLY A 154 -4.87 -3.48 -5.19
CA GLY A 154 -5.33 -3.65 -6.55
C GLY A 154 -6.06 -4.96 -6.81
N TYR A 155 -7.33 -5.01 -6.43
CA TYR A 155 -8.26 -6.01 -6.93
C TYR A 155 -8.86 -5.51 -8.21
N ALA A 156 -8.68 -6.28 -9.25
CA ALA A 156 -9.45 -6.09 -10.45
C ALA A 156 -10.94 -6.12 -10.10
N LYS A 157 -11.70 -5.13 -10.56
CA LYS A 157 -13.15 -5.17 -10.57
C LYS A 157 -13.56 -6.55 -11.10
N SER A 158 -14.15 -7.38 -10.25
CA SER A 158 -14.51 -8.74 -10.66
C SER A 158 -15.56 -8.68 -11.78
N ASP A 159 -15.66 -9.74 -12.59
CA ASP A 159 -16.74 -9.83 -13.61
C ASP A 159 -18.12 -9.62 -13.00
N LEU A 160 -18.29 -9.91 -11.70
CA LEU A 160 -19.53 -9.66 -10.98
C LEU A 160 -19.78 -8.16 -10.82
N PHE A 161 -18.83 -7.43 -10.26
CA PHE A 161 -18.96 -5.98 -10.04
C PHE A 161 -19.01 -5.19 -11.35
N SER A 162 -18.34 -5.66 -12.40
CA SER A 162 -18.43 -5.03 -13.73
C SER A 162 -19.82 -5.11 -14.38
N LYS A 163 -20.69 -6.00 -13.92
CA LYS A 163 -22.07 -6.17 -14.39
C LYS A 163 -23.09 -5.38 -13.56
N MET A 164 -22.67 -4.71 -12.50
CA MET A 164 -23.51 -3.89 -11.63
C MET A 164 -23.42 -2.44 -12.10
N ASN A 165 -24.42 -1.95 -12.84
CA ASN A 165 -24.36 -0.70 -13.60
C ASN A 165 -24.21 0.55 -12.72
N THR A 166 -24.70 0.54 -11.47
CA THR A 166 -24.66 1.68 -10.55
C THR A 166 -23.53 1.59 -9.54
N LEU A 167 -22.70 0.53 -9.61
CA LEU A 167 -21.60 0.34 -8.69
C LEU A 167 -20.45 1.30 -9.00
N LYS A 168 -20.04 2.10 -8.01
CA LYS A 168 -18.79 2.87 -8.02
C LYS A 168 -17.69 2.04 -7.37
N TYR A 169 -16.66 1.63 -8.12
CA TYR A 169 -15.51 0.90 -7.63
C TYR A 169 -14.31 1.81 -7.50
N ILE A 170 -13.89 2.12 -6.27
CA ILE A 170 -12.96 3.19 -5.94
C ILE A 170 -11.66 2.59 -5.40
N PHE A 171 -10.56 2.92 -6.05
CA PHE A 171 -9.22 2.59 -5.55
C PHE A 171 -8.71 3.74 -4.68
N ILE A 172 -8.60 3.49 -3.37
CA ILE A 172 -8.14 4.49 -2.38
C ILE A 172 -6.66 4.39 -2.06
N GLU A 173 -5.92 3.58 -2.82
CA GLU A 173 -4.51 3.31 -2.64
C GLU A 173 -4.14 2.74 -1.23
N HIS A 174 -2.89 2.40 -1.02
CA HIS A 174 -2.34 1.98 0.28
C HIS A 174 -1.16 2.86 0.72
N GLY A 175 -1.07 4.04 0.13
CA GLY A 175 -0.03 5.05 0.35
C GLY A 175 0.04 6.01 -0.83
N VAL A 176 0.83 7.07 -0.69
CA VAL A 176 1.08 8.00 -1.79
C VAL A 176 2.01 7.34 -2.80
N MET A 177 1.48 6.90 -3.94
CA MET A 177 2.20 6.11 -4.95
C MET A 177 3.12 6.94 -5.85
N LEU A 178 3.38 8.20 -5.49
CA LEU A 178 4.19 9.14 -6.25
C LEU A 178 5.57 8.59 -6.62
N LEU A 179 6.23 7.91 -5.70
CA LEU A 179 7.54 7.31 -5.90
C LEU A 179 7.51 5.99 -6.68
N LYS A 180 6.35 5.59 -7.23
CA LYS A 180 6.14 4.29 -7.91
C LYS A 180 5.19 4.43 -9.10
N ILE A 181 5.28 5.51 -9.87
CA ILE A 181 4.40 5.81 -11.01
C ILE A 181 4.24 4.64 -12.02
N PRO A 182 5.29 3.88 -12.40
CA PRO A 182 5.10 2.74 -13.31
C PRO A 182 4.15 1.68 -12.76
N ALA A 183 4.16 1.45 -11.43
CA ALA A 183 3.21 0.54 -10.81
C ALA A 183 1.77 1.08 -10.89
N VAL A 184 1.58 2.37 -10.65
CA VAL A 184 0.26 3.03 -10.77
C VAL A 184 -0.28 2.91 -12.18
N LYS A 185 0.52 3.18 -13.21
CA LYS A 185 0.13 3.00 -14.63
C LYS A 185 -0.39 1.59 -14.89
N MET A 186 0.29 0.58 -14.36
CA MET A 186 -0.09 -0.82 -14.53
C MET A 186 -1.46 -1.14 -13.91
N TYR A 187 -1.78 -0.53 -12.74
CA TYR A 187 -3.06 -0.73 -12.05
C TYR A 187 -4.19 0.11 -12.64
N CYS A 188 -3.88 1.32 -13.09
CA CYS A 188 -4.87 2.30 -13.56
C CYS A 188 -5.06 2.33 -15.07
N ASP A 189 -4.60 1.29 -15.78
CA ASP A 189 -4.83 1.13 -17.21
C ASP A 189 -6.33 1.03 -17.49
N LYS A 190 -6.90 2.07 -18.14
CA LYS A 190 -8.34 2.15 -18.47
C LYS A 190 -8.82 0.96 -19.30
N GLU A 191 -7.98 0.42 -20.17
CA GLU A 191 -8.33 -0.76 -20.97
C GLU A 191 -8.56 -2.01 -20.12
N LYS A 192 -7.98 -2.06 -18.92
CA LYS A 192 -8.18 -3.17 -17.98
C LYS A 192 -9.44 -3.02 -17.14
N GLY A 193 -10.02 -1.83 -17.05
CA GLY A 193 -11.27 -1.56 -16.31
C GLY A 193 -11.24 -2.00 -14.85
N LEU A 194 -10.07 -1.84 -14.17
CA LEU A 194 -9.89 -2.36 -12.81
C LEU A 194 -10.67 -1.56 -11.77
N PHE A 195 -10.78 -0.23 -11.99
CA PHE A 195 -11.45 0.72 -11.10
C PHE A 195 -12.24 1.73 -11.92
N ASP A 196 -13.28 2.30 -11.32
CA ASP A 196 -14.01 3.42 -11.90
C ASP A 196 -13.35 4.75 -11.49
N TYR A 197 -12.85 4.84 -10.24
CA TYR A 197 -12.28 6.05 -9.66
C TYR A 197 -10.99 5.76 -8.90
N LEU A 198 -10.11 6.77 -8.86
CA LEU A 198 -8.80 6.72 -8.21
C LEU A 198 -8.67 7.87 -7.21
N LEU A 199 -8.38 7.55 -5.94
CA LEU A 199 -7.99 8.56 -4.96
C LEU A 199 -6.63 9.17 -5.35
N THR A 200 -6.56 10.48 -5.35
CA THR A 200 -5.35 11.27 -5.62
C THR A 200 -5.00 12.03 -4.34
N PRO A 201 -4.15 11.43 -3.48
CA PRO A 201 -4.04 11.86 -2.08
C PRO A 201 -3.32 13.17 -1.86
N THR A 202 -2.56 13.66 -2.87
CA THR A 202 -1.82 14.92 -2.76
C THR A 202 -1.90 15.74 -4.06
N LYS A 203 -1.66 17.06 -3.96
CA LYS A 203 -1.53 17.95 -5.14
C LYS A 203 -0.35 17.52 -6.01
N LEU A 204 0.72 17.04 -5.38
CA LEU A 204 1.89 16.53 -6.09
C LEU A 204 1.56 15.26 -6.87
N THR A 205 0.76 14.35 -6.28
CA THR A 205 0.24 13.17 -6.98
C THR A 205 -0.62 13.57 -8.18
N LEU A 206 -1.48 14.59 -8.04
CA LEU A 206 -2.29 15.10 -9.15
C LEU A 206 -1.42 15.61 -10.30
N SER A 207 -0.37 16.38 -10.00
CA SER A 207 0.57 16.90 -10.99
C SER A 207 1.22 15.76 -11.77
N MET A 208 1.71 14.74 -11.07
CA MET A 208 2.32 13.56 -11.69
C MET A 208 1.31 12.75 -12.52
N TYR A 209 0.09 12.57 -12.01
CA TYR A 209 -0.96 11.86 -12.75
C TYR A 209 -1.39 12.61 -14.01
N ASN A 210 -1.38 13.96 -14.02
CA ASN A 210 -1.58 14.76 -15.21
C ASN A 210 -0.48 14.52 -16.24
N GLN A 211 0.79 14.58 -15.82
CA GLN A 211 1.95 14.33 -16.69
C GLN A 211 1.86 12.97 -17.39
N TYR A 212 1.35 11.95 -16.72
CA TYR A 212 1.25 10.59 -17.22
C TYR A 212 -0.14 10.19 -17.74
N ASN A 213 -1.11 11.11 -17.79
CA ASN A 213 -2.51 10.88 -18.22
C ASN A 213 -3.19 9.71 -17.47
N ILE A 214 -2.94 9.58 -16.17
CA ILE A 214 -3.50 8.50 -15.35
C ILE A 214 -4.94 8.85 -14.93
N MET A 215 -5.95 8.08 -15.34
CA MET A 215 -7.35 8.15 -14.90
C MET A 215 -7.97 9.57 -14.98
N GLN A 216 -7.66 10.36 -16.00
CA GLN A 216 -8.20 11.70 -16.18
C GLN A 216 -9.75 11.69 -16.22
N GLY A 217 -10.40 12.61 -15.49
CA GLY A 217 -11.85 12.64 -15.34
C GLY A 217 -12.44 11.59 -14.41
N SER A 218 -11.61 10.86 -13.68
CA SER A 218 -12.02 9.81 -12.74
C SER A 218 -11.20 9.83 -11.44
N ARG A 219 -10.66 11.00 -11.08
CA ARG A 219 -9.81 11.19 -9.89
C ARG A 219 -10.59 11.88 -8.78
N ILE A 220 -10.31 11.44 -7.56
CA ILE A 220 -10.86 12.01 -6.33
C ILE A 220 -9.73 12.72 -5.61
N CYS A 221 -9.74 14.05 -5.60
CA CYS A 221 -8.70 14.86 -4.99
C CYS A 221 -8.96 15.07 -3.49
N ALA A 222 -8.63 14.08 -2.67
CA ALA A 222 -8.76 14.12 -1.22
C ALA A 222 -7.57 13.40 -0.57
N GLY A 223 -7.27 13.73 0.69
CA GLY A 223 -6.21 13.03 1.44
C GLY A 223 -6.54 11.59 1.76
N LEU A 224 -5.53 10.83 2.22
CA LEU A 224 -5.72 9.44 2.63
C LEU A 224 -6.61 9.35 3.87
N PRO A 225 -7.58 8.42 3.93
CA PRO A 225 -8.48 8.23 5.08
C PRO A 225 -7.76 8.10 6.42
N ARG A 226 -6.62 7.39 6.46
CA ARG A 226 -5.84 7.19 7.69
C ARG A 226 -5.27 8.48 8.28
N TRP A 227 -5.12 9.54 7.49
CA TRP A 227 -4.56 10.79 7.97
C TRP A 227 -5.47 11.49 8.98
N ASP A 228 -6.77 11.23 8.97
CA ASP A 228 -7.69 11.71 10.02
C ASP A 228 -7.34 11.17 11.41
N ASN A 229 -6.60 10.06 11.49
CA ASN A 229 -6.18 9.43 12.72
C ASN A 229 -4.73 9.78 13.13
N LEU A 230 -4.00 10.58 12.34
CA LEU A 230 -2.62 10.94 12.60
C LEU A 230 -2.45 12.25 13.38
N SER A 231 -3.50 13.06 13.50
CA SER A 231 -3.47 14.38 14.16
C SER A 231 -3.08 14.31 15.66
N THR A 232 -3.22 13.16 16.29
CA THR A 232 -2.90 12.99 17.71
C THR A 232 -1.53 12.33 17.86
N ARG A 233 -0.51 13.12 18.14
CA ARG A 233 0.80 12.62 18.57
C ARG A 233 0.75 12.18 20.03
N PHE A 234 1.46 11.09 20.35
CA PHE A 234 1.64 10.67 21.73
C PHE A 234 2.82 11.42 22.36
N PRO A 235 2.63 12.16 23.46
CA PRO A 235 3.74 12.75 24.19
C PRO A 235 4.73 11.65 24.60
N GLN A 236 6.00 11.85 24.27
CA GLN A 236 7.08 10.93 24.62
C GLN A 236 8.06 11.62 25.57
N LYS A 237 8.57 10.88 26.56
CA LYS A 237 9.66 11.35 27.42
C LYS A 237 11.02 11.30 26.72
N THR A 238 11.16 10.36 25.79
CA THR A 238 12.39 10.14 24.99
C THR A 238 12.12 10.51 23.56
N LYS A 239 13.09 11.14 22.91
CA LYS A 239 13.03 11.42 21.47
C LYS A 239 13.21 10.13 20.66
N SER A 240 12.64 10.07 19.47
CA SER A 240 12.64 8.87 18.65
C SER A 240 13.00 9.15 17.21
N ILE A 241 14.03 8.45 16.72
CA ILE A 241 14.40 8.41 15.30
C ILE A 241 13.90 7.10 14.72
N PHE A 242 13.08 7.18 13.71
CA PHE A 242 12.54 6.01 13.02
C PHE A 242 13.18 5.83 11.64
N LEU A 243 13.69 4.64 11.39
CA LEU A 243 14.31 4.23 10.13
C LEU A 243 13.36 3.28 9.39
N PHE A 244 13.12 3.49 8.09
CA PHE A 244 12.36 2.54 7.28
C PHE A 244 12.79 2.63 5.82
N PHE A 245 13.45 1.57 5.33
CA PHE A 245 13.97 1.49 3.97
C PHE A 245 13.12 0.57 3.09
N THR A 246 12.96 0.98 1.84
CA THR A 246 12.10 0.30 0.88
C THR A 246 12.73 -1.02 0.43
N TRP A 247 11.88 -2.02 0.30
CA TRP A 247 12.19 -3.28 -0.33
C TRP A 247 12.62 -3.11 -1.80
N ARG A 248 13.54 -3.97 -2.27
CA ARG A 248 13.92 -4.08 -3.67
C ARG A 248 13.44 -5.40 -4.26
N TYR A 249 12.79 -5.35 -5.43
CA TYR A 249 12.30 -6.55 -6.14
C TYR A 249 13.44 -7.48 -6.55
N SER A 250 14.62 -6.93 -6.84
CA SER A 250 15.85 -7.68 -7.11
C SER A 250 16.21 -8.66 -6.01
N PHE A 251 15.73 -8.44 -4.79
CA PHE A 251 15.98 -9.31 -3.63
C PHE A 251 14.95 -10.43 -3.47
N SER A 252 13.88 -10.46 -4.28
CA SER A 252 12.73 -11.37 -4.10
C SER A 252 13.04 -12.86 -4.20
N HIS A 253 14.18 -13.26 -4.75
CA HIS A 253 14.47 -14.65 -5.05
C HIS A 253 15.71 -15.25 -4.38
N LYS A 254 16.59 -14.45 -3.78
CA LYS A 254 17.82 -14.90 -3.13
C LYS A 254 18.34 -13.86 -2.13
N LEU A 255 17.59 -13.58 -1.08
CA LEU A 255 18.13 -12.78 0.01
C LEU A 255 19.04 -13.62 0.87
N SER A 256 20.32 -13.34 0.78
CA SER A 256 21.30 -13.66 1.83
C SER A 256 21.37 -12.45 2.76
N THR A 257 21.38 -12.65 4.06
CA THR A 257 21.66 -11.61 5.05
C THR A 257 23.02 -10.96 4.84
N ASN A 258 23.88 -11.56 4.02
CA ASN A 258 25.18 -11.04 3.58
C ASN A 258 25.10 -10.16 2.32
N HIS A 259 23.90 -9.77 1.84
CA HIS A 259 23.81 -8.89 0.69
C HIS A 259 24.36 -7.50 1.04
N PRO A 260 25.17 -6.86 0.16
CA PRO A 260 25.77 -5.54 0.44
C PRO A 260 24.81 -4.48 0.93
N TYR A 261 23.57 -4.50 0.48
CA TYR A 261 22.50 -3.62 0.94
C TYR A 261 22.31 -3.66 2.47
N PHE A 262 22.26 -4.87 3.09
CA PHE A 262 22.11 -4.99 4.54
C PHE A 262 23.36 -4.59 5.29
N THR A 263 24.53 -4.91 4.75
CA THR A 263 25.82 -4.48 5.30
C THR A 263 25.90 -2.97 5.36
N TYR A 264 25.47 -2.31 4.28
CA TYR A 264 25.48 -0.86 4.19
C TYR A 264 24.50 -0.21 5.18
N LEU A 265 23.29 -0.74 5.31
CA LEU A 265 22.31 -0.26 6.29
C LEU A 265 22.82 -0.49 7.73
N GLN A 266 23.47 -1.62 8.01
CA GLN A 266 24.09 -1.87 9.33
C GLN A 266 25.19 -0.84 9.62
N GLN A 267 26.05 -0.53 8.66
CA GLN A 267 27.08 0.51 8.82
C GLN A 267 26.46 1.88 9.13
N PHE A 268 25.35 2.22 8.48
CA PHE A 268 24.62 3.45 8.78
C PHE A 268 24.09 3.46 10.23
N VAL A 269 23.44 2.36 10.66
CA VAL A 269 22.97 2.20 12.05
C VAL A 269 24.10 2.30 13.04
N ASP A 270 25.25 1.66 12.77
CA ASP A 270 26.41 1.67 13.66
C ASP A 270 27.00 3.10 13.81
N ARG A 271 27.04 3.87 12.73
CA ARG A 271 27.52 5.25 12.76
C ARG A 271 26.54 6.18 13.45
N LEU A 272 25.24 5.99 13.20
CA LEU A 272 24.18 6.74 13.89
C LEU A 272 24.26 6.49 15.41
N ASN A 273 24.37 5.25 15.84
CA ASN A 273 24.48 4.89 17.25
C ASN A 273 25.75 5.51 17.90
N ARG A 274 26.90 5.46 17.23
CA ARG A 274 28.13 6.13 17.73
C ARG A 274 27.92 7.64 17.90
N MET A 275 27.22 8.29 16.97
CA MET A 275 26.90 9.71 17.09
C MET A 275 25.97 9.99 18.28
N LEU A 276 25.15 9.02 18.67
CA LEU A 276 24.16 9.13 19.74
C LEU A 276 24.66 8.60 21.10
N GLU A 277 25.89 8.07 21.23
CA GLU A 277 26.40 7.47 22.48
C GLU A 277 26.22 8.34 23.72
N SER A 278 26.36 9.67 23.58
CA SER A 278 26.16 10.62 24.67
C SER A 278 24.70 11.10 24.82
N LYS A 279 23.77 10.65 24.00
CA LYS A 279 22.37 11.10 23.92
C LYS A 279 21.44 9.97 24.35
N THR A 280 21.41 9.68 25.67
CA THR A 280 20.61 8.58 26.24
C THR A 280 19.09 8.78 26.18
N ASP A 281 18.67 9.98 25.85
CA ASP A 281 17.27 10.40 25.68
C ASP A 281 16.75 10.21 24.23
N ILE A 282 17.60 9.72 23.30
CA ILE A 282 17.21 9.47 21.92
C ILE A 282 17.21 7.97 21.65
N LYS A 283 16.07 7.44 21.17
CA LYS A 283 15.90 6.04 20.79
C LYS A 283 15.87 5.88 19.26
N VAL A 284 16.60 4.90 18.74
CA VAL A 284 16.54 4.52 17.32
C VAL A 284 15.71 3.25 17.16
N THR A 285 14.73 3.29 16.28
CA THR A 285 13.88 2.15 15.94
C THR A 285 13.88 1.96 14.43
N MET A 286 13.89 0.72 13.95
CA MET A 286 13.90 0.43 12.51
C MET A 286 12.72 -0.46 12.13
N GLY A 287 11.93 0.01 11.17
CA GLY A 287 10.89 -0.78 10.53
C GLY A 287 11.45 -1.70 9.45
N VAL A 288 10.94 -2.91 9.38
CA VAL A 288 11.34 -3.91 8.37
C VAL A 288 10.14 -4.24 7.50
N HIS A 289 10.27 -4.01 6.19
CA HIS A 289 9.19 -4.30 5.24
C HIS A 289 8.82 -5.79 5.24
N HIS A 290 7.52 -6.11 5.25
CA HIS A 290 7.04 -7.50 5.34
C HIS A 290 7.59 -8.43 4.25
N MET A 291 7.96 -7.90 3.08
CA MET A 291 8.59 -8.68 2.01
C MET A 291 9.94 -9.27 2.39
N PHE A 292 10.66 -8.67 3.33
CA PHE A 292 11.90 -9.24 3.87
C PHE A 292 11.63 -10.53 4.67
N TYR A 293 10.47 -10.63 5.33
CA TYR A 293 10.09 -11.83 6.07
C TYR A 293 9.58 -12.97 5.18
N ASN A 294 9.05 -12.64 3.99
CA ASN A 294 8.49 -13.64 3.07
C ASN A 294 9.57 -14.38 2.27
N VAL A 295 10.74 -13.78 2.08
CA VAL A 295 11.82 -14.34 1.25
C VAL A 295 12.68 -15.33 2.00
N SER A 296 12.83 -15.17 3.30
CA SER A 296 13.61 -16.07 4.14
C SER A 296 12.86 -16.35 5.44
N ARG A 297 12.11 -17.45 5.48
CA ARG A 297 11.52 -17.93 6.73
C ARG A 297 12.59 -18.33 7.78
N LYS A 298 13.85 -18.49 7.37
CA LYS A 298 14.96 -18.95 8.21
C LYS A 298 15.89 -17.83 8.66
N ASP A 299 16.11 -16.80 7.85
CA ASP A 299 17.09 -15.74 8.15
C ASP A 299 16.42 -14.37 8.08
N LYS A 300 15.77 -13.97 9.17
CA LYS A 300 15.30 -12.59 9.31
C LYS A 300 16.52 -11.66 9.30
N PRO A 301 16.48 -10.52 8.56
CA PRO A 301 17.55 -9.55 8.69
C PRO A 301 17.61 -9.09 10.14
N VAL A 302 18.75 -9.26 10.76
CA VAL A 302 19.02 -8.81 12.13
C VAL A 302 19.92 -7.60 12.02
N PHE A 303 19.41 -6.44 12.45
CA PHE A 303 20.21 -5.23 12.60
C PHE A 303 20.59 -5.08 14.06
N LYS A 304 21.90 -4.99 14.33
CA LYS A 304 22.42 -4.81 15.70
C LYS A 304 22.27 -3.34 16.12
N GLY A 305 22.06 -3.14 17.41
CA GLY A 305 22.03 -1.78 17.98
C GLY A 305 20.78 -0.98 17.67
N VAL A 306 19.70 -1.59 17.17
CA VAL A 306 18.42 -0.94 16.88
C VAL A 306 17.25 -1.88 17.23
N GLU A 307 16.17 -1.32 17.75
CA GLU A 307 14.93 -2.06 17.95
C GLU A 307 14.19 -2.22 16.63
N LEU A 308 13.80 -3.47 16.30
CA LEU A 308 13.07 -3.75 15.08
C LEU A 308 11.56 -3.77 15.33
N VAL A 309 10.81 -3.10 14.47
CA VAL A 309 9.35 -3.16 14.43
C VAL A 309 8.88 -3.76 13.11
N ASP A 310 7.81 -4.53 13.16
CA ASP A 310 7.17 -5.06 11.96
C ASP A 310 6.30 -4.00 11.26
N THR A 311 5.72 -4.38 10.12
CA THR A 311 4.89 -3.47 9.32
C THR A 311 3.66 -2.96 10.09
N ALA A 312 3.08 -3.77 10.99
CA ALA A 312 1.93 -3.36 11.80
C ALA A 312 2.30 -2.25 12.81
N GLY A 313 3.55 -2.20 13.28
CA GLY A 313 4.05 -1.16 14.18
C GLY A 313 4.28 0.20 13.53
N ILE A 314 4.32 0.30 12.20
CA ILE A 314 4.65 1.56 11.50
C ILE A 314 3.67 2.68 11.83
N SER A 315 2.37 2.39 11.87
CA SER A 315 1.34 3.39 12.20
C SER A 315 1.51 3.98 13.61
N GLU A 316 2.01 3.20 14.55
CA GLU A 316 2.34 3.68 15.89
C GLU A 316 3.60 4.54 15.88
N MET A 317 4.60 4.16 15.07
CA MET A 317 5.83 4.94 14.93
C MET A 317 5.58 6.32 14.33
N ILE A 318 4.62 6.48 13.39
CA ILE A 318 4.22 7.80 12.88
C ILE A 318 3.77 8.74 14.02
N LYS A 319 3.10 8.21 15.04
CA LYS A 319 2.61 9.00 16.18
C LYS A 319 3.68 9.28 17.25
N ARG A 320 4.80 8.56 17.22
CA ARG A 320 5.84 8.62 18.26
C ARG A 320 7.16 9.19 17.79
N ALA A 321 7.52 9.00 16.53
CA ALA A 321 8.83 9.44 16.04
C ALA A 321 8.91 10.95 15.92
N ASP A 322 10.09 11.48 16.22
CA ASP A 322 10.43 12.90 16.08
C ASP A 322 11.22 13.17 14.79
N LEU A 323 11.85 12.13 14.22
CA LEU A 323 12.57 12.19 12.95
C LEU A 323 12.35 10.88 12.18
N PHE A 324 12.11 10.98 10.89
CA PHE A 324 12.00 9.84 9.98
C PHE A 324 13.13 9.83 8.95
N ILE A 325 13.81 8.69 8.79
CA ILE A 325 14.85 8.51 7.79
C ILE A 325 14.45 7.35 6.87
N THR A 326 14.43 7.60 5.58
CA THR A 326 13.98 6.63 4.57
C THR A 326 14.74 6.81 3.26
N ASP A 327 14.50 5.92 2.30
CA ASP A 327 15.01 6.05 0.93
C ASP A 327 13.89 6.45 -0.06
N TYR A 328 13.03 5.49 -0.45
CA TYR A 328 11.97 5.64 -1.45
C TYR A 328 10.58 5.24 -0.90
N SER A 329 10.42 5.17 0.41
CA SER A 329 9.17 4.72 1.00
C SER A 329 8.08 5.79 0.95
N SER A 330 6.90 5.42 0.48
CA SER A 330 5.69 6.27 0.51
C SER A 330 5.22 6.63 1.93
N VAL A 331 5.70 5.94 2.96
CA VAL A 331 5.44 6.27 4.37
C VAL A 331 5.97 7.67 4.74
N CYS A 332 6.93 8.21 3.99
CA CYS A 332 7.43 9.58 4.20
C CYS A 332 6.30 10.62 4.18
N PHE A 333 5.27 10.43 3.36
CA PHE A 333 4.15 11.36 3.27
C PHE A 333 3.28 11.37 4.53
N ASP A 334 3.22 10.28 5.27
CA ASP A 334 2.52 10.25 6.56
C ASP A 334 3.25 11.12 7.60
N PHE A 335 4.59 11.07 7.62
CA PHE A 335 5.41 11.93 8.49
C PHE A 335 5.35 13.39 8.07
N MET A 336 5.47 13.67 6.76
CA MET A 336 5.34 15.04 6.21
C MET A 336 3.96 15.64 6.49
N TYR A 337 2.89 14.82 6.43
CA TYR A 337 1.54 15.26 6.80
C TYR A 337 1.45 15.74 8.25
N CYS A 338 2.21 15.12 9.14
CA CYS A 338 2.31 15.48 10.56
C CYS A 338 3.36 16.56 10.85
N ASP A 339 3.99 17.14 9.83
CA ASP A 339 5.11 18.09 9.93
C ASP A 339 6.29 17.54 10.78
N ILE A 340 6.50 16.22 10.73
CA ILE A 340 7.67 15.56 11.30
C ILE A 340 8.80 15.64 10.27
N PRO A 341 10.04 16.03 10.68
CA PRO A 341 11.17 16.04 9.77
C PRO A 341 11.40 14.69 9.08
N VAL A 342 11.63 14.73 7.77
CA VAL A 342 11.99 13.57 6.96
C VAL A 342 13.36 13.80 6.33
N ILE A 343 14.20 12.76 6.36
CA ILE A 343 15.47 12.71 5.65
C ILE A 343 15.39 11.57 4.63
N PHE A 344 15.66 11.87 3.36
CA PHE A 344 15.75 10.88 2.31
C PHE A 344 17.21 10.49 2.08
N TYR A 345 17.57 9.28 2.47
CA TYR A 345 18.89 8.71 2.29
C TYR A 345 18.91 7.75 1.10
N ARG A 346 19.25 8.27 -0.08
CA ARG A 346 19.25 7.60 -1.39
C ARG A 346 20.60 6.90 -1.65
N HIS A 347 21.06 6.09 -0.72
CA HIS A 347 22.40 5.48 -0.71
C HIS A 347 22.73 4.61 -1.95
N ASP A 348 21.73 4.21 -2.70
CA ASP A 348 21.82 3.31 -3.85
C ASP A 348 21.35 3.96 -5.15
N ALA A 349 21.28 5.29 -5.21
CA ALA A 349 20.75 6.04 -6.35
C ALA A 349 21.53 5.81 -7.67
N ASP A 350 22.80 5.42 -7.55
CA ASP A 350 23.67 5.14 -8.71
C ASP A 350 23.77 3.64 -9.03
N ILE A 351 23.05 2.79 -8.30
CA ILE A 351 23.06 1.34 -8.51
C ILE A 351 22.00 0.99 -9.57
N THR A 352 22.41 0.25 -10.59
CA THR A 352 21.46 -0.39 -11.51
C THR A 352 21.11 -1.78 -11.00
N TYR A 353 19.84 -1.99 -10.71
CA TYR A 353 19.33 -3.26 -10.21
C TYR A 353 19.00 -4.23 -11.34
N PRO A 354 19.12 -5.57 -11.10
CA PRO A 354 18.74 -6.58 -12.09
C PRO A 354 17.24 -6.61 -12.44
N ASP A 355 16.38 -6.16 -11.53
CA ASP A 355 14.94 -6.06 -11.77
C ASP A 355 14.58 -4.63 -12.20
N GLN A 356 14.02 -4.50 -13.39
CA GLN A 356 13.66 -3.19 -13.96
C GLN A 356 12.69 -2.39 -13.09
N ARG A 357 11.84 -3.06 -12.29
CA ARG A 357 10.90 -2.38 -11.40
C ARG A 357 11.59 -1.55 -10.32
N ASP A 358 12.78 -1.98 -9.86
CA ASP A 358 13.58 -1.19 -8.91
C ASP A 358 14.12 0.07 -9.59
N ASN A 359 14.67 -0.07 -10.82
CA ASN A 359 15.18 1.06 -11.58
C ASN A 359 14.09 2.07 -11.95
N ASP A 360 12.90 1.57 -12.33
CA ASP A 360 11.73 2.40 -12.64
C ASP A 360 11.25 3.18 -11.41
N ALA A 361 11.24 2.53 -10.23
CA ALA A 361 10.86 3.18 -8.97
C ALA A 361 11.84 4.29 -8.57
N MET A 362 13.15 4.04 -8.75
CA MET A 362 14.20 5.03 -8.47
C MET A 362 14.14 6.21 -9.43
N SER A 363 13.88 5.97 -10.71
CA SER A 363 13.70 7.03 -11.73
C SER A 363 12.49 7.90 -11.37
N SER A 364 11.34 7.30 -11.06
CA SER A 364 10.13 8.03 -10.65
C SER A 364 10.36 8.87 -9.39
N ALA A 365 11.16 8.36 -8.46
CA ALA A 365 11.51 9.09 -7.26
C ALA A 365 12.35 10.34 -7.58
N LYS A 366 13.35 10.23 -8.47
CA LYS A 366 14.16 11.39 -8.91
C LYS A 366 13.31 12.49 -9.54
N GLU A 367 12.31 12.13 -10.34
CA GLU A 367 11.37 13.11 -10.91
C GLU A 367 10.56 13.87 -9.82
N SER A 368 10.31 13.22 -8.69
CA SER A 368 9.56 13.79 -7.56
C SER A 368 10.44 14.66 -6.64
N ASP A 369 11.75 14.46 -6.65
CA ASP A 369 12.71 15.09 -5.72
C ASP A 369 12.70 16.63 -5.81
N VAL A 370 12.30 17.19 -6.95
CA VAL A 370 12.18 18.66 -7.16
C VAL A 370 11.22 19.32 -6.15
N ASN A 371 10.29 18.55 -5.60
CA ASN A 371 9.26 19.02 -4.66
C ASN A 371 9.45 18.49 -3.23
N LEU A 372 10.61 17.88 -2.96
CA LEU A 372 10.93 17.33 -1.65
C LEU A 372 12.17 18.05 -1.07
N TYR A 373 12.47 17.79 0.18
CA TYR A 373 13.60 18.37 0.89
C TYR A 373 14.44 17.29 1.59
N ASN A 374 15.65 17.64 2.06
CA ASN A 374 16.56 16.77 2.81
C ASN A 374 16.90 15.45 2.09
N ILE A 375 17.24 15.56 0.79
CA ILE A 375 17.63 14.41 -0.02
C ILE A 375 19.17 14.33 -0.05
N PHE A 376 19.71 13.20 0.42
CA PHE A 376 21.15 12.94 0.49
C PHE A 376 21.47 11.59 -0.14
N TYR A 377 22.64 11.52 -0.75
CA TYR A 377 23.13 10.33 -1.45
C TYR A 377 24.28 9.65 -0.73
N ASP A 378 24.88 10.34 0.25
CA ASP A 378 25.99 9.84 1.06
C ASP A 378 25.65 9.83 2.55
N MET A 379 26.39 9.00 3.28
CA MET A 379 26.17 8.79 4.71
C MET A 379 26.54 9.99 5.55
N GLU A 380 27.62 10.70 5.21
CA GLU A 380 28.13 11.81 6.01
C GLU A 380 27.16 12.99 6.00
N SER A 381 26.71 13.40 4.80
CA SER A 381 25.70 14.46 4.65
C SER A 381 24.39 14.11 5.34
N THR A 382 23.97 12.82 5.27
CA THR A 382 22.80 12.34 5.97
C THR A 382 22.95 12.48 7.50
N LEU A 383 24.09 12.05 8.06
CA LEU A 383 24.35 12.14 9.50
C LEU A 383 24.50 13.60 9.98
N LEU A 384 25.06 14.48 9.16
CA LEU A 384 25.10 15.92 9.45
C LEU A 384 23.69 16.50 9.57
N GLN A 385 22.76 16.11 8.69
CA GLN A 385 21.37 16.55 8.78
C GLN A 385 20.65 15.96 10.00
N VAL A 386 20.94 14.73 10.37
CA VAL A 386 20.43 14.15 11.64
C VAL A 386 20.92 14.96 12.84
N LYS A 387 22.21 15.29 12.87
CA LYS A 387 22.81 16.12 13.92
C LYS A 387 22.14 17.49 13.99
N TYR A 388 21.90 18.14 12.87
CA TYR A 388 21.15 19.39 12.78
C TYR A 388 19.79 19.28 13.49
N TYR A 389 18.97 18.25 13.17
CA TYR A 389 17.67 18.08 13.81
C TYR A 389 17.74 17.78 15.30
N ILE A 390 18.76 17.06 15.76
CA ILE A 390 19.02 16.85 17.19
C ILE A 390 19.29 18.18 17.90
N GLU A 391 20.14 19.02 17.31
CA GLU A 391 20.52 20.34 17.87
C GLU A 391 19.34 21.32 17.86
N HIS A 392 18.39 21.16 16.94
CA HIS A 392 17.17 21.96 16.82
C HIS A 392 15.91 21.26 17.38
N ASN A 393 16.09 20.38 18.37
CA ASN A 393 14.99 19.67 19.08
C ASN A 393 13.99 18.96 18.15
N PHE A 394 14.43 18.48 16.97
CA PHE A 394 13.63 17.85 15.95
C PHE A 394 12.48 18.71 15.39
N GLU A 395 12.63 20.01 15.43
CA GLU A 395 11.66 20.93 14.82
C GLU A 395 11.85 21.01 13.31
N LEU A 396 10.76 20.95 12.56
CA LEU A 396 10.77 21.17 11.12
C LEU A 396 10.78 22.68 10.85
N GLU A 397 11.66 23.13 9.97
CA GLU A 397 11.81 24.52 9.57
C GLU A 397 10.53 25.04 8.89
N GLU A 398 10.16 26.30 9.10
CA GLU A 398 8.94 26.93 8.56
C GLU A 398 8.89 26.87 7.03
N GLU A 399 10.02 27.00 6.35
CA GLU A 399 10.11 26.84 4.90
C GLU A 399 9.64 25.43 4.47
N LYS A 400 10.09 24.39 5.17
CA LYS A 400 9.72 22.99 4.87
C LYS A 400 8.29 22.67 5.27
N LYS A 401 7.74 23.29 6.31
CA LYS A 401 6.29 23.24 6.59
C LYS A 401 5.49 23.89 5.46
N GLY A 402 6.01 24.96 4.84
CA GLY A 402 5.45 25.56 3.64
C GLY A 402 5.42 24.58 2.46
N VAL A 403 6.49 23.81 2.26
CA VAL A 403 6.53 22.74 1.24
C VAL A 403 5.46 21.70 1.52
N ASN A 404 5.35 21.21 2.76
CA ASN A 404 4.33 20.24 3.15
C ASN A 404 2.90 20.76 2.86
N LYS A 405 2.60 22.01 3.23
CA LYS A 405 1.32 22.65 2.97
C LYS A 405 0.98 22.69 1.47
N ASN A 406 1.98 22.84 0.62
CA ASN A 406 1.79 22.86 -0.84
C ASN A 406 1.59 21.47 -1.43
N ILE A 407 2.11 20.42 -0.78
CA ILE A 407 1.97 19.03 -1.23
C ILE A 407 0.56 18.50 -0.94
N PHE A 408 0.06 18.72 0.27
CA PHE A 408 -1.21 18.13 0.71
C PHE A 408 -2.42 18.95 0.31
N TRP A 409 -3.56 18.28 0.19
CA TRP A 409 -4.87 18.92 0.23
C TRP A 409 -5.09 19.55 1.61
N GLU A 410 -6.26 20.13 1.83
CA GLU A 410 -6.61 20.62 3.16
C GLU A 410 -6.41 19.51 4.20
N LYS A 411 -5.61 19.77 5.21
CA LYS A 411 -5.39 18.84 6.32
C LYS A 411 -6.69 18.69 7.12
N GLU A 412 -6.95 17.51 7.66
CA GLU A 412 -8.15 17.11 8.39
C GLU A 412 -9.37 16.82 7.50
N LYS A 413 -10.32 16.07 8.05
CA LYS A 413 -11.58 15.67 7.39
C LYS A 413 -11.39 14.93 6.06
N ASN A 414 -10.30 14.18 5.91
CA ASN A 414 -9.99 13.48 4.66
C ASN A 414 -11.09 12.50 4.25
N CYS A 415 -11.62 11.71 5.22
CA CYS A 415 -12.75 10.82 4.96
C CYS A 415 -14.00 11.59 4.50
N GLN A 416 -14.31 12.72 5.17
CA GLN A 416 -15.46 13.55 4.81
C GLN A 416 -15.30 14.14 3.41
N ASN A 417 -14.12 14.70 3.10
CA ASN A 417 -13.82 15.30 1.80
C ASN A 417 -13.93 14.26 0.67
N LEU A 418 -13.37 13.04 0.92
CA LEU A 418 -13.49 11.93 -0.02
C LEU A 418 -14.96 11.60 -0.33
N ILE A 419 -15.79 11.46 0.68
CA ILE A 419 -17.21 11.13 0.50
C ILE A 419 -17.98 12.29 -0.17
N ASN A 420 -17.73 13.53 0.25
CA ASN A 420 -18.37 14.70 -0.36
C ASN A 420 -18.08 14.81 -1.87
N ILE A 421 -16.83 14.54 -2.29
CA ILE A 421 -16.46 14.56 -3.72
C ILE A 421 -17.23 13.48 -4.48
N ILE A 422 -17.37 12.29 -3.90
CA ILE A 422 -18.07 11.17 -4.55
C ILE A 422 -19.58 11.43 -4.63
N GLU A 423 -20.19 11.97 -3.55
CA GLU A 423 -21.63 12.28 -3.50
C GLU A 423 -22.01 13.44 -4.45
N ASN A 424 -21.13 14.42 -4.62
CA ASN A 424 -21.32 15.57 -5.51
C ASN A 424 -20.77 15.36 -6.93
N GLU A 425 -20.19 14.19 -7.21
CA GLU A 425 -19.57 13.82 -8.51
C GLU A 425 -18.49 14.81 -9.01
N ASN A 426 -17.78 15.45 -8.08
CA ASN A 426 -16.71 16.42 -8.37
C ASN A 426 -15.38 15.70 -8.70
N PHE A 427 -15.34 14.96 -9.80
CA PHE A 427 -14.15 14.24 -10.26
C PHE A 427 -13.27 15.10 -11.17
N VAL A 428 -11.93 14.87 -11.14
CA VAL A 428 -10.92 15.61 -11.90
C VAL A 428 -10.15 14.72 -12.88
#